data_04b5a7dd8a0b4767b0cd1241f8bdf204
#
_entry.id   04b5a7dd8a0b4767b0cd1241f8bdf204
#
_cell.length_a   1.000
_cell.length_b   1.000
_cell.length_c   1.000
_cell.angle_alpha   90.00
_cell.angle_beta   90.00
_cell.angle_gamma   90.00
#
_symmetry.space_group_name_H-M   'P 1'
#
loop_
_entity.id
_entity.type
_entity.pdbx_description
1 polymer ?
#
loop_
_entity_poly.entity_id
_entity_poly.type
_entity_poly.pdbx_seq_one_letter_code
_entity_poly.pdbx_strand_id
1 'polypeptide(L)'
;MIHAGDTIENPVTGERLVFHETSRETNGEAVVFETFVQPDGFVAAAHVHPKQEERFEILSGTLSLKVGGEEIVAGQGETVTIPAGTPHRFWNAGGAEARFRCEVRPALKFERLLETMFALAADGKTNKKGMPNPLRLAVIARAHFDGGCPARRGKSTAVLTLRPLRS
;
A
#
# COMPACT_ATOMS: atom_id res chain seq x y z
N MET A 1 -7.42 -6.10 15.93
CA MET A 1 -6.06 -5.47 15.98
C MET A 1 -5.10 -6.44 15.34
N ILE A 2 -4.41 -6.02 14.30
CA ILE A 2 -3.48 -6.85 13.52
C ILE A 2 -2.21 -7.14 14.32
N HIS A 3 -1.69 -8.36 14.18
CA HIS A 3 -0.43 -8.85 14.75
C HIS A 3 0.46 -9.44 13.65
N ALA A 4 1.73 -9.62 13.96
CA ALA A 4 2.63 -10.38 13.08
C ALA A 4 2.10 -11.81 12.88
N GLY A 5 2.08 -12.26 11.62
CA GLY A 5 1.47 -13.53 11.18
C GLY A 5 0.03 -13.44 10.72
N ASP A 6 -0.68 -12.35 11.03
CA ASP A 6 -2.07 -12.19 10.59
C ASP A 6 -2.17 -11.97 9.08
N THR A 7 -3.28 -12.44 8.52
CA THR A 7 -3.62 -12.26 7.10
C THR A 7 -4.96 -11.56 6.99
N ILE A 8 -5.05 -10.58 6.09
CA ILE A 8 -6.29 -9.92 5.71
C ILE A 8 -6.48 -9.94 4.20
N GLU A 9 -7.71 -9.99 3.74
CA GLU A 9 -8.07 -10.06 2.33
C GLU A 9 -9.10 -9.00 1.96
N ASN A 10 -8.95 -8.45 0.75
CA ASN A 10 -9.91 -7.52 0.17
C ASN A 10 -10.57 -8.19 -1.05
N PRO A 11 -11.82 -8.65 -0.92
CA PRO A 11 -12.50 -9.37 -2.00
C PRO A 11 -12.88 -8.47 -3.19
N VAL A 12 -12.81 -7.14 -3.02
CA VAL A 12 -13.16 -6.18 -4.07
C VAL A 12 -11.95 -5.82 -4.93
N THR A 13 -10.78 -5.69 -4.31
CA THR A 13 -9.55 -5.26 -4.99
C THR A 13 -8.65 -6.42 -5.42
N GLY A 14 -8.88 -7.62 -4.90
CA GLY A 14 -8.06 -8.80 -5.17
C GLY A 14 -6.73 -8.79 -4.43
N GLU A 15 -6.64 -8.07 -3.32
CA GLU A 15 -5.46 -7.99 -2.47
C GLU A 15 -5.56 -8.95 -1.29
N ARG A 16 -4.43 -9.59 -0.94
CA ARG A 16 -4.23 -10.34 0.31
C ARG A 16 -2.92 -9.86 0.93
N LEU A 17 -2.97 -9.53 2.21
CA LEU A 17 -1.82 -9.05 2.98
C LEU A 17 -1.46 -10.05 4.07
N VAL A 18 -0.16 -10.31 4.24
CA VAL A 18 0.40 -11.13 5.33
C VAL A 18 1.37 -10.25 6.11
N PHE A 19 1.07 -9.96 7.37
CA PHE A 19 1.88 -9.09 8.21
C PHE A 19 3.06 -9.82 8.81
N HIS A 20 4.25 -9.26 8.67
CA HIS A 20 5.50 -9.76 9.25
C HIS A 20 5.88 -8.99 10.50
N GLU A 21 5.75 -7.65 10.46
CA GLU A 21 6.02 -6.75 11.59
C GLU A 21 4.96 -5.65 11.63
N THR A 22 4.47 -5.34 12.82
CA THR A 22 3.52 -4.24 13.03
C THR A 22 4.21 -3.11 13.80
N SER A 23 3.50 -2.00 13.99
CA SER A 23 3.99 -0.87 14.80
C SER A 23 4.40 -1.29 16.21
N ARG A 24 3.84 -2.39 16.72
CA ARG A 24 4.14 -2.91 18.05
C ARG A 24 5.52 -3.57 18.11
N GLU A 25 5.85 -4.45 17.16
CA GLU A 25 7.13 -5.14 17.11
C GLU A 25 8.28 -4.19 16.79
N THR A 26 8.02 -3.14 16.02
CA THR A 26 9.03 -2.18 15.57
C THR A 26 9.09 -0.91 16.44
N ASN A 27 8.37 -0.84 17.55
CA ASN A 27 8.25 0.38 18.39
C ASN A 27 7.81 1.62 17.57
N GLY A 28 6.95 1.42 16.58
CA GLY A 28 6.42 2.49 15.71
C GLY A 28 7.32 2.88 14.53
N GLU A 29 8.46 2.23 14.35
CA GLU A 29 9.38 2.55 13.25
C GLU A 29 8.83 2.15 11.89
N ALA A 30 8.23 0.95 11.78
CA ALA A 30 7.73 0.45 10.51
C ALA A 30 6.53 -0.49 10.68
N VAL A 31 5.81 -0.69 9.57
CA VAL A 31 4.95 -1.87 9.34
C VAL A 31 5.53 -2.59 8.12
N VAL A 32 5.71 -3.90 8.23
CA VAL A 32 6.22 -4.75 7.15
C VAL A 32 5.23 -5.87 6.85
N PHE A 33 4.82 -5.98 5.62
CA PHE A 33 3.88 -7.01 5.17
C PHE A 33 4.16 -7.42 3.73
N GLU A 34 3.75 -8.62 3.36
CA GLU A 34 3.70 -9.04 1.97
C GLU A 34 2.30 -8.80 1.42
N THR A 35 2.25 -8.30 0.21
CA THR A 35 1.04 -8.09 -0.56
C THR A 35 1.02 -9.06 -1.73
N PHE A 36 -0.10 -9.73 -1.89
CA PHE A 36 -0.43 -10.59 -3.03
C PHE A 36 -1.57 -9.93 -3.78
N VAL A 37 -1.38 -9.67 -5.05
CA VAL A 37 -2.36 -9.00 -5.92
C VAL A 37 -2.69 -9.92 -7.07
N GLN A 38 -3.94 -10.36 -7.13
CA GLN A 38 -4.43 -11.21 -8.21
C GLN A 38 -4.33 -10.51 -9.57
N PRO A 39 -4.32 -11.24 -10.69
CA PRO A 39 -4.49 -10.62 -12.00
C PRO A 39 -5.69 -9.66 -12.01
N ASP A 40 -5.53 -8.50 -12.62
CA ASP A 40 -6.50 -7.38 -12.60
C ASP A 40 -6.79 -6.77 -11.21
N GLY A 41 -6.13 -7.22 -10.15
CA GLY A 41 -6.19 -6.62 -8.82
C GLY A 41 -5.53 -5.24 -8.77
N PHE A 42 -5.96 -4.42 -7.81
CA PHE A 42 -5.51 -3.02 -7.71
C PHE A 42 -5.68 -2.47 -6.28
N VAL A 43 -4.93 -1.43 -5.95
CA VAL A 43 -5.24 -0.63 -4.76
C VAL A 43 -6.50 0.21 -4.99
N ALA A 44 -7.35 0.33 -3.98
CA ALA A 44 -8.71 0.92 -4.08
C ALA A 44 -8.76 2.32 -4.72
N ALA A 45 -7.75 3.16 -4.52
CA ALA A 45 -7.66 4.48 -5.14
C ALA A 45 -6.22 5.00 -5.20
N ALA A 46 -5.99 5.99 -6.05
CA ALA A 46 -4.79 6.81 -5.92
C ALA A 46 -4.84 7.54 -4.57
N HIS A 47 -3.78 7.43 -3.78
CA HIS A 47 -3.71 7.96 -2.43
C HIS A 47 -2.35 8.60 -2.14
N VAL A 48 -2.25 9.26 -0.99
CA VAL A 48 -1.05 9.93 -0.51
C VAL A 48 -0.87 9.62 0.96
N HIS A 49 0.34 9.24 1.34
CA HIS A 49 0.75 9.17 2.74
C HIS A 49 1.60 10.41 3.08
N PRO A 50 1.03 11.42 3.77
CA PRO A 50 1.71 12.71 3.94
C PRO A 50 3.03 12.63 4.72
N LYS A 51 3.15 11.65 5.61
CA LYS A 51 4.27 11.51 6.56
C LYS A 51 4.98 10.16 6.48
N GLN A 52 4.61 9.30 5.54
CA GLN A 52 5.11 7.93 5.43
C GLN A 52 5.74 7.72 4.07
N GLU A 53 6.91 7.11 4.07
CA GLU A 53 7.54 6.53 2.90
C GLU A 53 7.09 5.09 2.77
N GLU A 54 6.87 4.63 1.55
CA GLU A 54 6.61 3.23 1.25
C GLU A 54 7.71 2.67 0.35
N ARG A 55 8.13 1.45 0.64
CA ARG A 55 9.09 0.70 -0.16
C ARG A 55 8.49 -0.62 -0.58
N PHE A 56 8.40 -0.85 -1.88
CA PHE A 56 7.92 -2.08 -2.50
C PHE A 56 9.10 -2.87 -3.07
N GLU A 57 9.35 -4.06 -2.57
CA GLU A 57 10.31 -5.02 -3.12
C GLU A 57 9.54 -6.14 -3.82
N ILE A 58 9.67 -6.24 -5.14
CA ILE A 58 8.92 -7.22 -5.94
C ILE A 58 9.55 -8.60 -5.77
N LEU A 59 8.80 -9.53 -5.22
CA LEU A 59 9.25 -10.89 -4.93
C LEU A 59 8.92 -11.87 -6.05
N SER A 60 7.79 -11.69 -6.75
CA SER A 60 7.41 -12.44 -7.94
C SER A 60 6.36 -11.72 -8.76
N GLY A 61 6.24 -12.06 -10.03
CA GLY A 61 5.34 -11.39 -10.96
C GLY A 61 5.81 -9.99 -11.35
N THR A 62 4.88 -9.18 -11.81
CA THR A 62 5.10 -7.77 -12.18
C THR A 62 4.04 -6.89 -11.54
N LEU A 63 4.44 -5.71 -11.10
CA LEU A 63 3.54 -4.71 -10.53
C LEU A 63 3.61 -3.42 -11.35
N SER A 64 2.46 -2.96 -11.80
CA SER A 64 2.34 -1.65 -12.43
C SER A 64 2.03 -0.62 -11.36
N LEU A 65 2.72 0.52 -11.41
CA LEU A 65 2.54 1.62 -10.46
C LEU A 65 2.39 2.94 -11.22
N LYS A 66 1.65 3.86 -10.62
CA LYS A 66 1.69 5.27 -10.99
C LYS A 66 2.12 6.07 -9.79
N VAL A 67 3.27 6.75 -9.88
CA VAL A 67 3.90 7.46 -8.77
C VAL A 67 4.21 8.89 -9.21
N GLY A 68 3.64 9.89 -8.55
CA GLY A 68 3.85 11.31 -8.88
C GLY A 68 3.43 11.71 -10.30
N GLY A 69 2.67 10.85 -11.01
CA GLY A 69 2.28 11.04 -12.40
C GLY A 69 3.02 10.14 -13.40
N GLU A 70 4.15 9.57 -13.04
CA GLU A 70 4.92 8.63 -13.86
C GLU A 70 4.38 7.20 -13.72
N GLU A 71 4.35 6.44 -14.81
CA GLU A 71 4.00 5.03 -14.82
C GLU A 71 5.28 4.18 -14.80
N ILE A 72 5.31 3.20 -13.90
CA ILE A 72 6.42 2.31 -13.66
C ILE A 72 5.88 0.88 -13.74
N VAL A 73 6.62 -0.01 -14.38
CA VAL A 73 6.39 -1.46 -14.30
C VAL A 73 7.61 -2.06 -13.62
N ALA A 74 7.40 -2.65 -12.46
CA ALA A 74 8.47 -3.28 -11.68
C ALA A 74 8.32 -4.79 -11.70
N GLY A 75 9.41 -5.51 -11.98
CA GLY A 75 9.49 -6.96 -12.01
C GLY A 75 10.23 -7.53 -10.80
N GLN A 76 10.33 -8.85 -10.76
CA GLN A 76 11.01 -9.58 -9.68
C GLN A 76 12.44 -9.05 -9.44
N GLY A 77 12.78 -8.81 -8.18
CA GLY A 77 14.07 -8.30 -7.72
C GLY A 77 14.19 -6.77 -7.76
N GLU A 78 13.24 -6.07 -8.35
CA GLU A 78 13.22 -4.61 -8.36
C GLU A 78 12.58 -4.04 -7.09
N THR A 79 13.01 -2.84 -6.73
CA THR A 79 12.48 -2.11 -5.59
C THR A 79 12.01 -0.72 -6.04
N VAL A 80 10.80 -0.35 -5.65
CA VAL A 80 10.25 1.00 -5.86
C VAL A 80 10.08 1.66 -4.50
N THR A 81 10.68 2.84 -4.34
CA THR A 81 10.50 3.67 -3.14
C THR A 81 9.62 4.86 -3.47
N ILE A 82 8.59 5.06 -2.67
CA ILE A 82 7.60 6.12 -2.79
C ILE A 82 7.79 7.07 -1.61
N PRO A 83 8.37 8.26 -1.84
CA PRO A 83 8.59 9.23 -0.77
C PRO A 83 7.28 9.75 -0.17
N ALA A 84 7.35 10.16 1.10
CA ALA A 84 6.22 10.81 1.78
C ALA A 84 5.64 11.96 0.95
N GLY A 85 4.32 12.09 0.94
CA GLY A 85 3.61 13.13 0.20
C GLY A 85 3.47 12.89 -1.31
N THR A 86 3.91 11.75 -1.83
CA THR A 86 3.83 11.43 -3.25
C THR A 86 2.52 10.70 -3.57
N PRO A 87 1.66 11.23 -4.46
CA PRO A 87 0.46 10.52 -4.93
C PRO A 87 0.86 9.26 -5.69
N HIS A 88 0.24 8.14 -5.34
CA HIS A 88 0.53 6.87 -6.00
C HIS A 88 -0.65 5.92 -6.01
N ARG A 89 -0.57 4.93 -6.86
CA ARG A 89 -1.44 3.76 -6.94
C ARG A 89 -0.69 2.62 -7.60
N PHE A 90 -1.16 1.38 -7.39
CA PHE A 90 -0.65 0.21 -8.09
C PHE A 90 -1.79 -0.68 -8.60
N TRP A 91 -1.46 -1.56 -9.54
CA TRP A 91 -2.34 -2.60 -10.07
C TRP A 91 -1.50 -3.73 -10.68
N ASN A 92 -2.09 -4.89 -10.79
CA ASN A 92 -1.49 -6.03 -11.48
C ASN A 92 -2.08 -6.15 -12.88
N ALA A 93 -1.35 -5.72 -13.90
CA ALA A 93 -1.70 -5.87 -15.31
C ALA A 93 -1.19 -7.19 -15.90
N GLY A 94 -0.48 -8.01 -15.12
CA GLY A 94 0.06 -9.30 -15.54
C GLY A 94 -0.97 -10.43 -15.50
N GLY A 95 -0.64 -11.56 -16.13
CA GLY A 95 -1.46 -12.76 -16.15
C GLY A 95 -1.26 -13.70 -14.94
N ALA A 96 -0.38 -13.37 -14.00
CA ALA A 96 -0.09 -14.14 -12.80
C ALA A 96 -0.19 -13.25 -11.56
N GLU A 97 -0.35 -13.85 -10.38
CA GLU A 97 -0.34 -13.13 -9.10
C GLU A 97 0.99 -12.37 -8.94
N ALA A 98 0.91 -11.08 -8.61
CA ALA A 98 2.05 -10.28 -8.22
C ALA A 98 2.23 -10.37 -6.70
N ARG A 99 3.46 -10.56 -6.24
CA ARG A 99 3.84 -10.61 -4.83
C ARG A 99 4.95 -9.63 -4.56
N PHE A 100 4.76 -8.77 -3.57
CA PHE A 100 5.79 -7.83 -3.15
C PHE A 100 5.76 -7.63 -1.63
N ARG A 101 6.93 -7.34 -1.08
CA ARG A 101 7.06 -6.88 0.30
C ARG A 101 6.86 -5.37 0.32
N CYS A 102 5.97 -4.93 1.19
CA CYS A 102 5.76 -3.52 1.49
C CYS A 102 6.32 -3.19 2.88
N GLU A 103 7.10 -2.13 2.96
CA GLU A 103 7.58 -1.54 4.20
C GLU A 103 7.13 -0.08 4.24
N VAL A 104 6.43 0.32 5.32
CA VAL A 104 5.90 1.67 5.52
C VAL A 104 6.56 2.30 6.73
N ARG A 105 7.22 3.44 6.56
CA ARG A 105 7.94 4.18 7.61
C ARG A 105 7.55 5.65 7.69
N PRO A 106 7.33 6.20 8.90
CA PRO A 106 7.09 5.49 10.18
C PRO A 106 5.76 4.73 10.14
N ALA A 107 5.57 3.77 11.04
CA ALA A 107 4.35 2.95 11.10
C ALA A 107 3.06 3.77 11.29
N LEU A 108 3.09 4.73 12.19
CA LEU A 108 1.91 5.51 12.62
C LEU A 108 0.71 4.60 12.96
N LYS A 109 -0.40 4.77 12.23
CA LYS A 109 -1.63 3.95 12.37
C LYS A 109 -1.92 3.14 11.09
N PHE A 110 -0.88 2.79 10.33
CA PHE A 110 -1.06 2.25 8.98
C PHE A 110 -1.77 0.89 8.98
N GLU A 111 -1.38 -0.04 9.87
CA GLU A 111 -2.06 -1.34 9.99
C GLU A 111 -3.54 -1.21 10.38
N ARG A 112 -3.89 -0.21 11.21
CA ARG A 112 -5.29 0.05 11.56
C ARG A 112 -6.09 0.60 10.38
N LEU A 113 -5.45 1.40 9.53
CA LEU A 113 -6.07 1.88 8.30
C LEU A 113 -6.39 0.71 7.38
N LEU A 114 -5.43 -0.20 7.15
CA LEU A 114 -5.61 -1.40 6.34
C LEU A 114 -6.71 -2.30 6.92
N GLU A 115 -6.67 -2.60 8.22
CA GLU A 115 -7.70 -3.39 8.92
C GLU A 115 -9.11 -2.80 8.67
N THR A 116 -9.24 -1.48 8.80
CA THR A 116 -10.52 -0.79 8.60
C THR A 116 -11.00 -0.87 7.15
N MET A 117 -10.12 -0.60 6.19
CA MET A 117 -10.49 -0.60 4.77
C MET A 117 -10.86 -2.00 4.28
N PHE A 118 -10.10 -3.01 4.68
CA PHE A 118 -10.33 -4.41 4.30
C PHE A 118 -11.60 -4.98 4.95
N ALA A 119 -11.85 -4.67 6.23
CA ALA A 119 -13.08 -5.05 6.90
C ALA A 119 -14.32 -4.44 6.23
N LEU A 120 -14.26 -3.16 5.83
CA LEU A 120 -15.35 -2.51 5.10
C LEU A 120 -15.60 -3.16 3.73
N ALA A 121 -14.57 -3.59 3.04
CA ALA A 121 -14.69 -4.32 1.78
C ALA A 121 -15.33 -5.70 2.00
N ALA A 122 -14.88 -6.46 2.99
CA ALA A 122 -15.44 -7.76 3.36
C ALA A 122 -16.91 -7.67 3.77
N ASP A 123 -17.29 -6.59 4.47
CA ASP A 123 -18.68 -6.31 4.87
C ASP A 123 -19.58 -5.78 3.72
N GLY A 124 -19.08 -5.65 2.50
CA GLY A 124 -19.81 -5.08 1.37
C GLY A 124 -20.11 -3.57 1.51
N LYS A 125 -19.35 -2.87 2.35
CA LYS A 125 -19.54 -1.43 2.64
C LYS A 125 -18.69 -0.50 1.78
N THR A 126 -18.13 -1.04 0.69
CA THR A 126 -17.37 -0.30 -0.32
C THR A 126 -18.08 -0.39 -1.68
N ASN A 127 -17.74 0.52 -2.60
CA ASN A 127 -18.17 0.42 -3.98
C ASN A 127 -17.30 -0.59 -4.75
N LYS A 128 -17.60 -0.80 -6.05
CA LYS A 128 -16.85 -1.72 -6.93
C LYS A 128 -15.36 -1.35 -7.11
N LYS A 129 -14.95 -0.16 -6.66
CA LYS A 129 -13.55 0.29 -6.66
C LYS A 129 -12.91 0.17 -5.28
N GLY A 130 -13.52 -0.55 -4.34
CA GLY A 130 -13.02 -0.72 -2.98
C GLY A 130 -13.13 0.52 -2.08
N MET A 131 -13.81 1.57 -2.52
CA MET A 131 -13.90 2.82 -1.76
C MET A 131 -15.16 2.86 -0.88
N PRO A 132 -15.01 3.20 0.42
CA PRO A 132 -16.15 3.52 1.29
C PRO A 132 -16.91 4.76 0.78
N ASN A 133 -18.13 4.95 1.25
CA ASN A 133 -18.84 6.18 0.96
C ASN A 133 -18.10 7.42 1.52
N PRO A 134 -18.34 8.64 0.97
CA PRO A 134 -17.57 9.83 1.35
C PRO A 134 -17.60 10.16 2.85
N LEU A 135 -18.72 9.91 3.53
CA LEU A 135 -18.84 10.19 4.97
C LEU A 135 -17.94 9.24 5.80
N ARG A 136 -17.95 7.95 5.49
CA ARG A 136 -17.04 6.97 6.13
C ARG A 136 -15.59 7.30 5.83
N LEU A 137 -15.28 7.65 4.58
CA LEU A 137 -13.93 8.03 4.18
C LEU A 137 -13.43 9.25 4.96
N ALA A 138 -14.27 10.26 5.19
CA ALA A 138 -13.93 11.43 5.99
C ALA A 138 -13.64 11.06 7.46
N VAL A 139 -14.43 10.15 8.05
CA VAL A 139 -14.19 9.63 9.42
C VAL A 139 -12.87 8.85 9.49
N ILE A 140 -12.60 7.99 8.52
CA ILE A 140 -11.34 7.22 8.43
C ILE A 140 -10.16 8.17 8.29
N ALA A 141 -10.24 9.14 7.39
CA ALA A 141 -9.19 10.14 7.19
C ALA A 141 -8.87 10.90 8.48
N ARG A 142 -9.91 11.34 9.21
CA ARG A 142 -9.74 12.02 10.49
C ARG A 142 -9.12 11.13 11.58
N ALA A 143 -9.43 9.84 11.58
CA ALA A 143 -8.93 8.89 12.58
C ALA A 143 -7.46 8.47 12.34
N HIS A 144 -7.05 8.40 11.08
CA HIS A 144 -5.77 7.83 10.67
C HIS A 144 -4.74 8.85 10.18
N PHE A 145 -5.20 9.96 9.57
CA PHE A 145 -4.34 11.04 9.10
C PHE A 145 -4.46 12.22 10.06
N ASP A 146 -3.73 12.20 11.18
CA ASP A 146 -3.73 13.28 12.15
C ASP A 146 -3.55 14.64 11.48
N GLY A 147 -4.67 15.37 11.31
CA GLY A 147 -4.78 16.82 11.15
C GLY A 147 -3.79 17.59 10.27
N GLY A 148 -3.09 16.94 9.37
CA GLY A 148 -2.17 17.60 8.45
C GLY A 148 -2.90 18.06 7.19
N CYS A 149 -3.04 19.37 7.03
CA CYS A 149 -3.44 20.02 5.78
C CYS A 149 -2.65 19.41 4.58
N PRO A 150 -3.26 19.23 3.40
CA PRO A 150 -2.56 18.65 2.26
C PRO A 150 -1.30 19.46 1.96
N ALA A 151 -0.14 18.78 2.05
CA ALA A 151 1.12 19.40 1.73
C ALA A 151 1.09 19.94 0.29
N ARG A 152 1.60 21.15 0.09
CA ARG A 152 1.80 21.77 -1.22
C ARG A 152 2.56 20.78 -2.12
N ARG A 153 2.12 20.65 -3.37
CA ARG A 153 2.73 19.85 -4.43
C ARG A 153 4.22 20.13 -4.56
N GLY A 154 5.05 19.34 -3.89
CA GLY A 154 6.45 19.18 -4.24
C GLY A 154 6.54 18.09 -5.32
N LYS A 155 7.38 18.31 -6.34
CA LYS A 155 7.72 17.25 -7.30
C LYS A 155 8.59 16.24 -6.56
N SER A 156 8.01 15.16 -6.09
CA SER A 156 8.73 14.04 -5.51
C SER A 156 8.86 12.96 -6.58
N THR A 157 10.08 12.54 -6.84
CA THR A 157 10.40 11.55 -7.87
C THR A 157 10.53 10.17 -7.20
N ALA A 158 9.82 9.18 -7.71
CA ALA A 158 10.02 7.79 -7.28
C ALA A 158 11.43 7.33 -7.66
N VAL A 159 12.04 6.53 -6.79
CA VAL A 159 13.34 5.90 -7.06
C VAL A 159 13.10 4.42 -7.33
N LEU A 160 13.38 4.00 -8.57
CA LEU A 160 13.45 2.59 -8.95
C LEU A 160 14.89 2.12 -8.74
N THR A 161 15.07 1.11 -7.91
CA THR A 161 16.39 0.53 -7.65
C THR A 161 16.42 -0.93 -8.09
N LEU A 162 17.36 -1.25 -8.97
CA LEU A 162 17.68 -2.65 -9.32
C LEU A 162 18.56 -3.23 -8.21
N ARG A 163 18.18 -4.37 -7.66
CA ARG A 163 19.09 -5.16 -6.82
C ARG A 163 20.12 -5.84 -7.73
N PRO A 164 21.42 -5.71 -7.49
CA PRO A 164 22.39 -6.52 -8.22
C PRO A 164 22.13 -7.99 -7.92
N LEU A 165 22.02 -8.80 -8.98
CA LEU A 165 22.01 -10.26 -8.87
C LEU A 165 23.25 -10.68 -8.07
N ARG A 166 23.04 -11.25 -6.89
CA ARG A 166 24.16 -11.91 -6.18
C ARG A 166 24.49 -13.16 -6.98
N SER A 167 25.67 -13.14 -7.57
CA SER A 167 26.36 -14.29 -8.17
C SER A 167 26.65 -15.35 -7.10
#